data_999336ce158e92aef7faa0abd0ef662b
#
_entry.id   999336ce158e92aef7faa0abd0ef662b
#
_cell.length_a   1.000
_cell.length_b   1.000
_cell.length_c   1.000
_cell.angle_alpha   90.00
_cell.angle_beta   90.00
_cell.angle_gamma   90.00
#
_symmetry.space_group_name_H-M   'P 1'
#
loop_
_entity.id
_entity.type
_entity.pdbx_description
1 polymer ?
#
loop_
_entity_poly.entity_id
_entity_poly.type
_entity_poly.pdbx_seq_one_letter_code
_entity_poly.pdbx_strand_id
1 'polypeptide(L)' 'METLHGKLIDIKCVLDKKAQSHMKQAEKNRSSEKWCNYHLGAAYGYNAAKEELEQLIRHHNWEQESYNNK' A
#
# COMPACT_ATOMS: atom_id res chain seq x y z
N MET A 1 -8.10 6.49 20.60
CA MET A 1 -6.85 7.08 20.12
C MET A 1 -6.14 6.10 19.17
N GLU A 2 -5.82 6.55 17.96
CA GLU A 2 -5.16 5.69 17.00
C GLU A 2 -3.71 5.46 17.39
N THR A 3 -3.26 4.22 17.31
CA THR A 3 -1.86 3.85 17.52
C THR A 3 -1.08 4.09 16.25
N LEU A 4 0.25 4.17 16.35
CA LEU A 4 1.10 4.23 15.16
C LEU A 4 0.86 3.01 14.27
N HIS A 5 0.72 1.84 14.88
CA HIS A 5 0.43 0.61 14.14
C HIS A 5 -0.87 0.74 13.33
N GLY A 6 -1.93 1.25 13.96
CA GLY A 6 -3.22 1.46 13.28
C GLY A 6 -3.11 2.42 12.11
N LYS A 7 -2.35 3.52 12.28
CA LYS A 7 -2.13 4.47 11.20
C LYS A 7 -1.36 3.85 10.03
N LEU A 8 -0.36 3.03 10.31
CA LEU A 8 0.39 2.35 9.27
C LEU A 8 -0.48 1.36 8.50
N ILE A 9 -1.36 0.65 9.19
CA ILE A 9 -2.31 -0.25 8.56
C ILE A 9 -3.27 0.53 7.65
N ASP A 10 -3.74 1.69 8.10
CA ASP A 10 -4.63 2.54 7.29
C ASP A 10 -3.94 3.01 6.02
N ILE A 11 -2.67 3.44 6.11
CA ILE A 11 -1.89 3.85 4.95
C ILE A 11 -1.73 2.70 3.97
N LYS A 12 -1.44 1.51 4.49
CA LYS A 12 -1.31 0.31 3.67
C LYS A 12 -2.60 0.05 2.90
N CYS A 13 -3.75 0.19 3.55
CA CYS A 13 -5.04 -0.02 2.89
C CYS A 13 -5.29 1.02 1.79
N VAL A 14 -4.91 2.27 2.02
CA VAL A 14 -5.03 3.32 0.99
C VAL A 14 -4.15 3.00 -0.22
N LEU A 15 -2.90 2.57 0.02
CA LEU A 15 -1.99 2.22 -1.07
C LEU A 15 -2.53 1.03 -1.87
N ASP A 16 -3.09 0.04 -1.19
CA ASP A 16 -3.68 -1.12 -1.85
C ASP A 16 -4.85 -0.71 -2.75
N LYS A 17 -5.73 0.15 -2.26
CA LYS A 17 -6.87 0.62 -3.04
C LYS A 17 -6.41 1.42 -4.25
N LYS A 18 -5.39 2.25 -4.10
CA LYS A 18 -4.85 3.02 -5.22
C LYS A 18 -4.23 2.12 -6.27
N ALA A 19 -3.48 1.09 -5.84
CA ALA A 19 -2.91 0.13 -6.76
C ALA A 19 -4.00 -0.60 -7.55
N GLN A 20 -5.05 -1.05 -6.87
CA GLN A 20 -6.17 -1.73 -7.51
C GLN A 20 -6.90 -0.82 -8.49
N SER A 21 -7.09 0.45 -8.13
CA SER A 21 -7.73 1.43 -9.00
C SER A 21 -6.94 1.60 -10.29
N HIS A 22 -5.60 1.71 -10.21
CA HIS A 22 -4.78 1.84 -11.40
C HIS A 22 -4.76 0.57 -12.24
N MET A 23 -4.82 -0.60 -11.61
CA MET A 23 -4.92 -1.86 -12.35
C MET A 23 -6.22 -1.91 -13.16
N LYS A 24 -7.33 -1.47 -12.57
CA LYS A 24 -8.61 -1.40 -13.28
C LYS A 24 -8.56 -0.41 -14.44
N GLN A 25 -7.91 0.74 -14.23
CA GLN A 25 -7.77 1.73 -15.28
C GLN A 25 -6.88 1.21 -16.41
N ALA A 26 -5.82 0.48 -16.09
CA ALA A 26 -4.97 -0.14 -17.09
C ALA A 26 -5.78 -1.10 -17.96
N GLU A 27 -6.65 -1.88 -17.36
CA GLU A 27 -7.49 -2.82 -18.09
C GLU A 27 -8.49 -2.09 -19.00
N LYS A 28 -9.10 -1.01 -18.51
CA LYS A 28 -10.01 -0.19 -19.30
C LYS A 28 -9.32 0.48 -20.48
N ASN A 29 -8.03 0.77 -20.35
CA ASN A 29 -7.26 1.47 -21.37
C ASN A 29 -6.35 0.50 -22.14
N ARG A 30 -6.75 -0.77 -22.22
CA ARG A 30 -5.94 -1.82 -22.85
C ARG A 30 -5.58 -1.48 -24.32
N SER A 31 -6.45 -0.77 -25.03
CA SER A 31 -6.20 -0.40 -26.41
C SER A 31 -5.25 0.78 -26.57
N SER A 32 -4.94 1.48 -25.48
CA SER A 32 -3.99 2.59 -25.46
C SER A 32 -2.76 2.18 -24.69
N GLU A 33 -1.70 1.81 -25.40
CA GLU A 33 -0.45 1.36 -24.76
C GLU A 33 0.09 2.40 -23.78
N LYS A 34 0.06 3.68 -24.15
CA LYS A 34 0.56 4.75 -23.31
C LYS A 34 -0.16 4.80 -21.96
N TRP A 35 -1.50 4.84 -22.00
CA TRP A 35 -2.29 4.95 -20.78
C TRP A 35 -2.27 3.66 -19.96
N CYS A 36 -2.29 2.52 -20.66
CA CYS A 36 -2.18 1.24 -19.99
C CYS A 36 -0.86 1.15 -19.22
N ASN A 37 0.25 1.50 -19.87
CA ASN A 37 1.57 1.45 -19.24
C ASN A 37 1.68 2.46 -18.09
N TYR A 38 1.08 3.63 -18.23
CA TYR A 38 1.05 4.61 -17.14
C TYR A 38 0.40 4.03 -15.90
N HIS A 39 -0.78 3.45 -16.06
CA HIS A 39 -1.51 2.91 -14.92
C HIS A 39 -0.85 1.67 -14.32
N LEU A 40 -0.24 0.83 -15.15
CA LEU A 40 0.53 -0.32 -14.65
C LEU A 40 1.72 0.13 -13.85
N GLY A 41 2.46 1.14 -14.33
CA GLY A 41 3.59 1.69 -13.60
C GLY A 41 3.17 2.28 -12.26
N ALA A 42 2.05 3.02 -12.25
CA ALA A 42 1.52 3.57 -11.01
C ALA A 42 1.11 2.46 -10.04
N ALA A 43 0.46 1.40 -10.53
CA ALA A 43 0.05 0.28 -9.70
C ALA A 43 1.27 -0.42 -9.10
N TYR A 44 2.31 -0.63 -9.89
CA TYR A 44 3.55 -1.25 -9.40
C TYR A 44 4.21 -0.38 -8.35
N GLY A 45 4.22 0.95 -8.53
CA GLY A 45 4.77 1.87 -7.55
C GLY A 45 4.03 1.80 -6.22
N TYR A 46 2.70 1.82 -6.27
CA TYR A 46 1.89 1.71 -5.05
C TYR A 46 2.06 0.36 -4.37
N ASN A 47 2.17 -0.71 -5.14
CA ASN A 47 2.40 -2.04 -4.58
C ASN A 47 3.78 -2.14 -3.93
N ALA A 48 4.81 -1.56 -4.54
CA ALA A 48 6.15 -1.54 -3.96
C ALA A 48 6.15 -0.79 -2.64
N ALA A 49 5.50 0.36 -2.58
CA ALA A 49 5.38 1.14 -1.35
C ALA A 49 4.62 0.36 -0.28
N LYS A 50 3.55 -0.33 -0.68
CA LYS A 50 2.77 -1.16 0.23
C LYS A 50 3.63 -2.27 0.82
N GLU A 51 4.44 -2.94 -0.01
CA GLU A 51 5.31 -4.01 0.44
C GLU A 51 6.36 -3.52 1.43
N GLU A 52 6.97 -2.37 1.17
CA GLU A 52 7.92 -1.78 2.10
C GLU A 52 7.26 -1.44 3.42
N LEU A 53 6.05 -0.91 3.37
CA LEU A 53 5.29 -0.60 4.57
C LEU A 53 4.93 -1.87 5.35
N GLU A 54 4.56 -2.94 4.64
CA GLU A 54 4.30 -4.23 5.27
C GLU A 54 5.52 -4.75 6.00
N GLN A 55 6.72 -4.62 5.39
CA GLN A 55 7.94 -5.03 6.04
C GLN A 55 8.22 -4.21 7.28
N LEU A 56 8.01 -2.90 7.21
CA LEU A 56 8.18 -2.03 8.37
C LEU A 56 7.25 -2.44 9.50
N ILE A 57 5.99 -2.68 9.19
CA ILE A 57 5.01 -3.12 10.17
C ILE A 57 5.44 -4.46 10.78
N ARG A 58 5.88 -5.39 9.94
CA ARG A 58 6.25 -6.74 10.36
C ARG A 58 7.49 -6.77 11.24
N HIS A 59 8.47 -5.89 10.95
CA HIS A 59 9.74 -5.88 11.65
C HIS A 59 9.75 -4.95 12.86
N HIS A 60 8.73 -4.12 13.03
CA HIS A 60 8.62 -3.31 14.23
C HIS A 60 8.19 -4.19 15.41
N ASN A 61 8.78 -3.97 16.56
CA ASN A 61 8.50 -4.80 17.74
C ASN A 61 7.23 -4.32 18.44
N TRP A 62 6.08 -4.60 17.85
CA TRP A 62 4.78 -4.19 18.38
C TRP A 62 4.47 -4.81 19.73
N GLU A 63 4.94 -6.03 19.95
CA GLU A 63 4.73 -6.71 21.23
C GLU A 63 5.42 -5.97 22.37
N GLN A 64 6.65 -5.52 22.13
CA GLN A 64 7.39 -4.78 23.12
C GLN A 64 6.76 -3.43 23.37
N GLU A 65 6.27 -2.75 22.32
CA GLU A 65 5.59 -1.48 22.44
C GLU A 65 4.31 -1.64 23.26
N SER A 66 3.52 -2.65 22.95
CA SER A 66 2.29 -2.95 23.68
C SER A 66 2.60 -3.31 25.14
N TYR A 67 3.67 -4.05 25.36
CA TYR A 67 4.09 -4.46 26.69
C TYR A 67 4.46 -3.25 27.54
N ASN A 68 5.16 -2.28 26.94
CA ASN A 68 5.59 -1.08 27.64
C ASN A 68 4.43 -0.13 27.98
N ASN A 69 3.27 -0.31 27.34
CA ASN A 69 2.10 0.52 27.55
C ASN A 69 1.14 -0.02 28.62
N LYS A 70 1.51 -1.06 29.29
CA LYS A 70 0.69 -1.63 30.36
C LYS A 70 0.76 -0.82 31.66
#